data_501d7840d32dff4a604155ec0640845e
#
_entry.id   501d7840d32dff4a604155ec0640845e
#
_cell.length_a   1.000
_cell.length_b   1.000
_cell.length_c   1.000
_cell.angle_alpha   90.00
_cell.angle_beta   90.00
_cell.angle_gamma   90.00
#
_symmetry.space_group_name_H-M   'P 1'
#
loop_
_entity.id
_entity.type
_entity.pdbx_description
1 polymer ?
#
loop_
_entity_poly.entity_id
_entity_poly.type
_entity_poly.pdbx_seq_one_letter_code
_entity_poly.pdbx_strand_id
1 'polypeptide(L)'
;MNKVLVTGGCGYIGSHTVCSLISNNIYPIILDNNINSYNWIVDNIQNYYGEDSCKFFCGSTSIINDLNIYVDGIIHFAAHKSVGESVKDPLEYYNNNIRSLLDILSYINKYRIRNFIFSSSCTVYGDVKSCPIDENYPVTKGLNPYGQTKIICEKIITDFYSANKDLNCVMLRYFNPVGANILVPIGEKPKKTPESLVSRLLNYASNKDSFVVHGNDYNTFDGSPVRDYVDVNDLSLCHTECFKKMKDCGGLFKIYNVGSGGGTTVLELIRTFEKVSGLKLQINVGPRRYGDAEKVYADVSKIKNEMNISCDTPLETSLTNCWIWQQYLNKKGY
;
A
#
# COMPACT_ATOMS: atom_id res chain seq x y z
N MET A 1 -23.39 7.76 10.72
CA MET A 1 -22.38 6.98 9.96
C MET A 1 -21.06 7.74 10.01
N ASN A 2 -19.97 7.08 10.42
CA ASN A 2 -18.65 7.73 10.46
C ASN A 2 -18.19 8.04 9.03
N LYS A 3 -17.54 9.20 8.88
CA LYS A 3 -16.97 9.65 7.60
C LYS A 3 -15.44 9.62 7.67
N VAL A 4 -14.80 8.99 6.70
CA VAL A 4 -13.34 8.89 6.63
C VAL A 4 -12.83 9.47 5.31
N LEU A 5 -11.92 10.42 5.40
CA LEU A 5 -11.21 10.91 4.22
C LEU A 5 -10.12 9.90 3.84
N VAL A 6 -10.13 9.46 2.59
CA VAL A 6 -9.12 8.57 2.00
C VAL A 6 -8.39 9.35 0.91
N THR A 7 -7.18 9.84 1.22
CA THR A 7 -6.35 10.48 0.20
C THR A 7 -5.60 9.44 -0.61
N GLY A 8 -5.50 9.63 -1.91
CA GLY A 8 -5.01 8.57 -2.80
C GLY A 8 -6.00 7.41 -2.93
N GLY A 9 -7.29 7.67 -2.73
CA GLY A 9 -8.34 6.66 -2.66
C GLY A 9 -8.71 6.02 -4.00
N CYS A 10 -8.27 6.56 -5.13
CA CYS A 10 -8.37 5.91 -6.45
C CYS A 10 -7.15 5.03 -6.75
N GLY A 11 -6.10 5.08 -5.91
CA GLY A 11 -4.91 4.24 -6.04
C GLY A 11 -5.19 2.78 -5.65
N TYR A 12 -4.18 1.91 -5.85
CA TYR A 12 -4.30 0.47 -5.62
C TYR A 12 -4.79 0.13 -4.21
N ILE A 13 -4.05 0.47 -3.16
CA ILE A 13 -4.43 0.16 -1.78
C ILE A 13 -5.62 1.02 -1.34
N GLY A 14 -5.63 2.30 -1.75
CA GLY A 14 -6.69 3.25 -1.39
C GLY A 14 -8.08 2.80 -1.83
N SER A 15 -8.23 2.33 -3.07
CA SER A 15 -9.53 1.88 -3.60
C SER A 15 -10.06 0.62 -2.91
N HIS A 16 -9.17 -0.33 -2.56
CA HIS A 16 -9.54 -1.49 -1.76
C HIS A 16 -9.96 -1.08 -0.34
N THR A 17 -9.26 -0.10 0.25
CA THR A 17 -9.63 0.44 1.56
C THR A 17 -10.98 1.17 1.50
N VAL A 18 -11.28 1.90 0.43
CA VAL A 18 -12.61 2.49 0.20
C VAL A 18 -13.69 1.40 0.20
N CYS A 19 -13.49 0.31 -0.53
CA CYS A 19 -14.42 -0.82 -0.52
C CYS A 19 -14.58 -1.45 0.87
N SER A 20 -13.47 -1.65 1.59
CA SER A 20 -13.49 -2.19 2.96
C SER A 20 -14.25 -1.28 3.92
N LEU A 21 -14.07 0.04 3.84
CA LEU A 21 -14.82 1.02 4.66
C LEU A 21 -16.32 0.93 4.38
N ILE A 22 -16.75 0.93 3.11
CA ILE A 22 -18.17 0.84 2.73
C ILE A 22 -18.78 -0.45 3.28
N SER A 23 -18.11 -1.59 3.10
CA SER A 23 -18.57 -2.89 3.61
C SER A 23 -18.68 -2.95 5.14
N ASN A 24 -18.01 -2.03 5.84
CA ASN A 24 -18.06 -1.89 7.29
C ASN A 24 -18.93 -0.71 7.78
N ASN A 25 -19.85 -0.20 6.93
CA ASN A 25 -20.74 0.91 7.25
C ASN A 25 -20.02 2.22 7.64
N ILE A 26 -18.87 2.49 7.03
CA ILE A 26 -18.11 3.72 7.17
C ILE A 26 -18.14 4.43 5.81
N TYR A 27 -18.50 5.72 5.80
CA TYR A 27 -18.63 6.49 4.56
C TYR A 27 -17.28 7.06 4.13
N PRO A 28 -16.69 6.61 3.01
CA PRO A 28 -15.45 7.15 2.53
C PRO A 28 -15.66 8.43 1.72
N ILE A 29 -14.81 9.42 1.95
CA ILE A 29 -14.64 10.59 1.10
C ILE A 29 -13.26 10.45 0.44
N ILE A 30 -13.24 10.34 -0.87
CA ILE A 30 -12.04 10.12 -1.67
C ILE A 30 -11.47 11.46 -2.11
N LEU A 31 -10.18 11.68 -1.90
CA LEU A 31 -9.41 12.80 -2.48
C LEU A 31 -8.23 12.21 -3.26
N ASP A 32 -8.23 12.39 -4.58
CA ASP A 32 -7.17 11.86 -5.46
C ASP A 32 -6.98 12.78 -6.66
N ASN A 33 -5.74 13.05 -7.04
CA ASN A 33 -5.42 13.89 -8.20
C ASN A 33 -5.31 13.10 -9.52
N ASN A 34 -5.48 11.80 -9.45
CA ASN A 34 -5.42 10.86 -10.57
C ASN A 34 -4.11 10.87 -11.37
N ILE A 35 -3.00 11.30 -10.79
CA ILE A 35 -1.69 11.22 -11.47
C ILE A 35 -1.32 9.76 -11.76
N ASN A 36 -1.51 8.86 -10.78
CA ASN A 36 -1.19 7.42 -10.88
C ASN A 36 -2.41 6.49 -10.75
N SER A 37 -3.61 7.04 -10.85
CA SER A 37 -4.89 6.35 -10.69
C SER A 37 -5.88 6.74 -11.78
N TYR A 38 -7.08 6.20 -11.76
CA TYR A 38 -8.10 6.41 -12.79
C TYR A 38 -9.45 6.70 -12.16
N ASN A 39 -10.24 7.63 -12.71
CA ASN A 39 -11.59 7.96 -12.23
C ASN A 39 -12.55 6.78 -12.28
N TRP A 40 -12.48 5.96 -13.33
CA TRP A 40 -13.35 4.80 -13.49
C TRP A 40 -13.25 3.77 -12.32
N ILE A 41 -12.23 3.88 -11.46
CA ILE A 41 -12.16 3.13 -10.21
C ILE A 41 -13.34 3.50 -9.31
N VAL A 42 -13.64 4.81 -9.20
CA VAL A 42 -14.79 5.29 -8.42
C VAL A 42 -16.09 4.80 -9.05
N ASP A 43 -16.20 4.85 -10.39
CA ASP A 43 -17.38 4.37 -11.11
C ASP A 43 -17.63 2.87 -10.83
N ASN A 44 -16.57 2.04 -10.83
CA ASN A 44 -16.69 0.62 -10.50
C ASN A 44 -17.15 0.40 -9.04
N ILE A 45 -16.66 1.20 -8.10
CA ILE A 45 -17.09 1.15 -6.70
C ILE A 45 -18.57 1.53 -6.57
N GLN A 46 -18.97 2.65 -7.17
CA GLN A 46 -20.35 3.14 -7.13
C GLN A 46 -21.33 2.22 -7.89
N ASN A 47 -20.91 1.61 -8.99
CA ASN A 47 -21.72 0.62 -9.71
C ASN A 47 -22.01 -0.62 -8.85
N TYR A 48 -21.11 -0.99 -7.94
CA TYR A 48 -21.29 -2.16 -7.08
C TYR A 48 -22.04 -1.84 -5.78
N TYR A 49 -21.70 -0.72 -5.11
CA TYR A 49 -22.22 -0.37 -3.79
C TYR A 49 -23.38 0.67 -3.85
N GLY A 50 -23.65 1.28 -5.01
CA GLY A 50 -24.60 2.38 -5.20
C GLY A 50 -23.90 3.75 -5.37
N GLU A 51 -24.53 4.66 -6.12
CA GLU A 51 -23.99 5.98 -6.46
C GLU A 51 -23.57 6.80 -5.23
N ASP A 52 -24.36 6.73 -4.16
CA ASP A 52 -24.12 7.46 -2.92
C ASP A 52 -23.19 6.74 -1.93
N SER A 53 -22.56 5.64 -2.32
CA SER A 53 -21.70 4.84 -1.43
C SER A 53 -20.40 5.55 -1.02
N CYS A 54 -19.92 6.50 -1.82
CA CYS A 54 -18.75 7.32 -1.53
C CYS A 54 -18.85 8.69 -2.21
N LYS A 55 -18.08 9.67 -1.73
CA LYS A 55 -17.92 10.96 -2.39
C LYS A 55 -16.49 11.09 -2.92
N PHE A 56 -16.34 11.60 -4.14
CA PHE A 56 -15.05 11.80 -4.79
C PHE A 56 -14.77 13.26 -5.06
N PHE A 57 -13.57 13.70 -4.74
CA PHE A 57 -12.99 14.99 -5.10
C PHE A 57 -11.71 14.77 -5.90
N CYS A 58 -11.65 15.33 -7.10
CA CYS A 58 -10.45 15.29 -7.92
C CYS A 58 -9.53 16.46 -7.56
N GLY A 59 -8.36 16.17 -7.01
CA GLY A 59 -7.37 17.17 -6.66
C GLY A 59 -6.28 16.66 -5.73
N SER A 60 -5.24 17.47 -5.53
CA SER A 60 -4.18 17.21 -4.58
C SER A 60 -4.62 17.52 -3.15
N THR A 61 -3.81 17.11 -2.16
CA THR A 61 -4.08 17.42 -0.74
C THR A 61 -4.11 18.93 -0.43
N SER A 62 -3.53 19.77 -1.29
CA SER A 62 -3.52 21.24 -1.12
C SER A 62 -4.91 21.86 -1.12
N ILE A 63 -5.90 21.22 -1.79
CA ILE A 63 -7.27 21.76 -1.84
C ILE A 63 -8.13 21.35 -0.64
N ILE A 64 -7.60 20.55 0.30
CA ILE A 64 -8.40 19.96 1.38
C ILE A 64 -9.14 21.00 2.22
N ASN A 65 -8.53 22.16 2.45
CA ASN A 65 -9.13 23.25 3.21
C ASN A 65 -10.33 23.93 2.51
N ASP A 66 -10.41 23.80 1.19
CA ASP A 66 -11.44 24.41 0.37
C ASP A 66 -12.66 23.50 0.20
N LEU A 67 -12.52 22.20 0.55
CA LEU A 67 -13.58 21.21 0.36
C LEU A 67 -14.74 21.36 1.35
N ASN A 68 -14.56 22.10 2.45
CA ASN A 68 -15.58 22.31 3.50
C ASN A 68 -16.25 21.00 3.95
N ILE A 69 -15.45 19.95 4.17
CA ILE A 69 -15.91 18.64 4.61
C ILE A 69 -15.60 18.45 6.09
N TYR A 70 -16.47 17.71 6.78
CA TYR A 70 -16.19 17.21 8.13
C TYR A 70 -15.99 15.69 8.07
N VAL A 71 -14.95 15.20 8.73
CA VAL A 71 -14.62 13.78 8.79
C VAL A 71 -14.21 13.35 10.20
N ASP A 72 -14.51 12.12 10.56
CA ASP A 72 -14.18 11.51 11.85
C ASP A 72 -12.74 10.98 11.88
N GLY A 73 -12.13 10.82 10.70
CA GLY A 73 -10.74 10.39 10.58
C GLY A 73 -10.21 10.48 9.17
N ILE A 74 -8.91 10.29 9.04
CA ILE A 74 -8.18 10.36 7.77
C ILE A 74 -7.30 9.14 7.60
N ILE A 75 -7.34 8.51 6.43
CA ILE A 75 -6.39 7.49 5.99
C ILE A 75 -5.60 8.09 4.82
N HIS A 76 -4.29 8.25 5.00
CA HIS A 76 -3.44 8.97 4.06
C HIS A 76 -2.57 8.02 3.24
N PHE A 77 -2.97 7.81 1.97
CA PHE A 77 -2.21 7.04 0.97
C PHE A 77 -1.51 7.92 -0.06
N ALA A 78 -1.97 9.15 -0.27
CA ALA A 78 -1.47 10.03 -1.35
C ALA A 78 0.04 10.22 -1.26
N ALA A 79 0.77 9.56 -2.15
CA ALA A 79 2.23 9.61 -2.25
C ALA A 79 2.70 9.02 -3.59
N HIS A 80 3.84 9.49 -4.09
CA HIS A 80 4.59 8.78 -5.11
C HIS A 80 5.30 7.58 -4.48
N LYS A 81 5.22 6.39 -5.13
CA LYS A 81 5.69 5.11 -4.54
C LYS A 81 6.80 4.41 -5.32
N SER A 82 7.15 4.88 -6.51
CA SER A 82 8.12 4.22 -7.38
C SER A 82 9.54 4.45 -6.87
N VAL A 83 10.23 3.36 -6.52
CA VAL A 83 11.63 3.40 -6.08
C VAL A 83 12.53 3.90 -7.21
N GLY A 84 12.35 3.37 -8.42
CA GLY A 84 13.17 3.73 -9.58
C GLY A 84 13.02 5.19 -9.99
N GLU A 85 11.80 5.72 -9.99
CA GLU A 85 11.54 7.14 -10.26
C GLU A 85 12.14 8.04 -9.17
N SER A 86 12.02 7.64 -7.91
CA SER A 86 12.55 8.45 -6.79
C SER A 86 14.05 8.73 -6.90
N VAL A 87 14.81 7.79 -7.48
CA VAL A 87 16.24 7.96 -7.72
C VAL A 87 16.49 8.92 -8.88
N LYS A 88 15.62 8.92 -9.90
CA LYS A 88 15.75 9.80 -11.08
C LYS A 88 15.31 11.23 -10.78
N ASP A 89 14.25 11.39 -9.99
CA ASP A 89 13.70 12.69 -9.61
C ASP A 89 13.41 12.76 -8.10
N PRO A 90 14.45 12.88 -7.28
CA PRO A 90 14.29 12.89 -5.82
C PRO A 90 13.54 14.13 -5.32
N LEU A 91 13.67 15.29 -5.97
CA LEU A 91 13.03 16.51 -5.53
C LEU A 91 11.50 16.42 -5.64
N GLU A 92 11.00 15.84 -6.73
CA GLU A 92 9.57 15.59 -6.90
C GLU A 92 9.02 14.69 -5.78
N TYR A 93 9.77 13.63 -5.39
CA TYR A 93 9.37 12.74 -4.31
C TYR A 93 9.33 13.43 -2.94
N TYR A 94 10.34 14.24 -2.62
CA TYR A 94 10.35 15.03 -1.38
C TYR A 94 9.21 16.05 -1.37
N ASN A 95 9.07 16.80 -2.47
CA ASN A 95 8.04 17.83 -2.57
C ASN A 95 6.64 17.21 -2.48
N ASN A 96 6.32 16.17 -3.24
CA ASN A 96 5.00 15.57 -3.23
C ASN A 96 4.70 14.86 -1.90
N ASN A 97 5.57 13.95 -1.44
CA ASN A 97 5.24 13.08 -0.33
C ASN A 97 5.22 13.80 1.02
N ILE A 98 6.16 14.73 1.23
CA ILE A 98 6.21 15.50 2.48
C ILE A 98 5.14 16.59 2.47
N ARG A 99 4.97 17.30 1.35
CA ARG A 99 3.97 18.36 1.25
C ARG A 99 2.56 17.84 1.46
N SER A 100 2.21 16.71 0.83
CA SER A 100 0.89 16.11 1.00
C SER A 100 0.60 15.75 2.45
N LEU A 101 1.59 15.23 3.19
CA LEU A 101 1.44 14.97 4.61
C LEU A 101 1.26 16.25 5.42
N LEU A 102 2.03 17.31 5.14
CA LEU A 102 1.91 18.59 5.86
C LEU A 102 0.54 19.24 5.66
N ASP A 103 -0.03 19.16 4.46
CA ASP A 103 -1.38 19.64 4.17
C ASP A 103 -2.41 18.91 5.05
N ILE A 104 -2.29 17.56 5.16
CA ILE A 104 -3.17 16.72 5.98
C ILE A 104 -3.01 17.02 7.47
N LEU A 105 -1.78 17.13 7.99
CA LEU A 105 -1.55 17.44 9.40
C LEU A 105 -2.03 18.84 9.77
N SER A 106 -1.90 19.81 8.86
CA SER A 106 -2.45 21.15 9.02
C SER A 106 -3.98 21.12 9.09
N TYR A 107 -4.62 20.30 8.26
CA TYR A 107 -6.07 20.10 8.28
C TYR A 107 -6.54 19.42 9.57
N ILE A 108 -5.84 18.36 10.01
CA ILE A 108 -6.09 17.68 11.30
C ILE A 108 -6.04 18.69 12.46
N ASN A 109 -5.02 19.53 12.51
CA ASN A 109 -4.83 20.52 13.55
C ASN A 109 -5.95 21.58 13.54
N LYS A 110 -6.31 22.11 12.36
CA LYS A 110 -7.33 23.15 12.17
C LYS A 110 -8.72 22.66 12.61
N TYR A 111 -9.10 21.47 12.20
CA TYR A 111 -10.45 20.92 12.40
C TYR A 111 -10.56 19.95 13.60
N ARG A 112 -9.47 19.78 14.36
CA ARG A 112 -9.41 18.91 15.55
C ARG A 112 -9.83 17.47 15.27
N ILE A 113 -9.40 16.94 14.12
CA ILE A 113 -9.64 15.55 13.75
C ILE A 113 -8.80 14.65 14.64
N ARG A 114 -9.42 13.61 15.21
CA ARG A 114 -8.77 12.79 16.24
C ARG A 114 -8.17 11.48 15.73
N ASN A 115 -8.55 11.02 14.54
CA ASN A 115 -8.15 9.69 14.06
C ASN A 115 -7.36 9.83 12.75
N PHE A 116 -6.11 9.38 12.78
CA PHE A 116 -5.21 9.46 11.64
C PHE A 116 -4.48 8.14 11.41
N ILE A 117 -4.58 7.58 10.20
CA ILE A 117 -3.82 6.41 9.77
C ILE A 117 -2.91 6.82 8.62
N PHE A 118 -1.62 6.51 8.77
CA PHE A 118 -0.59 6.80 7.78
C PHE A 118 -0.10 5.54 7.09
N SER A 119 -0.09 5.59 5.75
CA SER A 119 0.52 4.60 4.88
C SER A 119 2.04 4.73 4.93
N SER A 120 2.69 3.95 5.77
CA SER A 120 4.15 3.80 5.77
C SER A 120 4.56 2.58 4.93
N SER A 121 5.82 2.17 4.99
CA SER A 121 6.39 1.12 4.17
C SER A 121 7.53 0.40 4.89
N CYS A 122 7.73 -0.87 4.61
CA CYS A 122 8.92 -1.61 5.08
C CYS A 122 10.24 -1.03 4.57
N THR A 123 10.21 -0.15 3.56
CA THR A 123 11.40 0.54 3.06
C THR A 123 12.06 1.48 4.10
N VAL A 124 11.35 1.81 5.19
CA VAL A 124 11.91 2.57 6.33
C VAL A 124 13.00 1.81 7.08
N TYR A 125 13.00 0.49 6.99
CA TYR A 125 14.01 -0.36 7.63
C TYR A 125 15.36 -0.36 6.92
N GLY A 126 15.42 0.15 5.68
CA GLY A 126 16.66 0.30 4.93
C GLY A 126 17.36 -1.02 4.64
N ASP A 127 18.64 -1.12 5.00
CA ASP A 127 19.46 -2.32 4.78
C ASP A 127 19.23 -3.36 5.88
N VAL A 128 18.30 -4.27 5.62
CA VAL A 128 17.87 -5.32 6.56
C VAL A 128 18.94 -6.40 6.68
N LYS A 129 19.37 -6.72 7.92
CA LYS A 129 20.37 -7.74 8.23
C LYS A 129 19.80 -9.03 8.79
N SER A 130 18.59 -8.99 9.35
CA SER A 130 17.93 -10.15 9.94
C SER A 130 16.43 -10.10 9.72
N CYS A 131 15.81 -11.25 9.60
CA CYS A 131 14.37 -11.45 9.47
C CYS A 131 13.91 -12.58 10.41
N PRO A 132 12.65 -12.57 10.88
CA PRO A 132 11.61 -11.58 10.59
C PRO A 132 11.93 -10.20 11.18
N ILE A 133 11.35 -9.13 10.59
CA ILE A 133 11.56 -7.74 11.00
C ILE A 133 10.41 -7.34 11.92
N ASP A 134 10.70 -6.96 13.17
CA ASP A 134 9.73 -6.35 14.08
C ASP A 134 9.76 -4.81 13.99
N GLU A 135 8.81 -4.14 14.65
CA GLU A 135 8.71 -2.67 14.63
C GLU A 135 9.81 -1.96 15.43
N ASN A 136 10.58 -2.70 16.26
CA ASN A 136 11.73 -2.17 17.00
C ASN A 136 13.02 -2.21 16.16
N TYR A 137 12.98 -2.85 14.98
CA TYR A 137 14.11 -2.86 14.07
C TYR A 137 14.55 -1.41 13.75
N PRO A 138 15.84 -1.10 13.80
CA PRO A 138 16.34 0.28 13.65
C PRO A 138 15.91 0.92 12.32
N VAL A 139 15.30 2.10 12.40
CA VAL A 139 15.03 2.97 11.26
C VAL A 139 16.13 4.00 11.17
N THR A 140 17.08 3.82 10.27
CA THR A 140 18.28 4.67 10.20
C THR A 140 18.34 5.52 8.95
N LYS A 141 18.40 4.89 7.77
CA LYS A 141 18.54 5.56 6.48
C LYS A 141 17.79 4.81 5.39
N GLY A 142 16.99 5.52 4.62
CA GLY A 142 16.37 4.96 3.41
C GLY A 142 17.43 4.64 2.33
N LEU A 143 17.27 3.48 1.68
CA LEU A 143 18.15 3.08 0.57
C LEU A 143 17.92 3.89 -0.71
N ASN A 144 16.81 4.63 -0.77
CA ASN A 144 16.41 5.45 -1.90
C ASN A 144 15.55 6.64 -1.41
N PRO A 145 15.32 7.66 -2.24
CA PRO A 145 14.55 8.84 -1.86
C PRO A 145 13.11 8.51 -1.43
N TYR A 146 12.42 7.54 -2.05
CA TYR A 146 11.11 7.12 -1.60
C TYR A 146 11.12 6.61 -0.15
N GLY A 147 12.00 5.66 0.18
CA GLY A 147 12.15 5.18 1.55
C GLY A 147 12.52 6.31 2.52
N GLN A 148 13.38 7.21 2.09
CA GLN A 148 13.77 8.37 2.91
C GLN A 148 12.57 9.30 3.15
N THR A 149 11.66 9.53 2.17
CA THR A 149 10.45 10.33 2.41
C THR A 149 9.54 9.69 3.45
N LYS A 150 9.42 8.35 3.48
CA LYS A 150 8.62 7.65 4.48
C LYS A 150 9.21 7.79 5.89
N ILE A 151 10.54 7.69 6.05
CA ILE A 151 11.23 7.94 7.33
C ILE A 151 10.98 9.37 7.82
N ILE A 152 11.13 10.37 6.94
CA ILE A 152 10.87 11.77 7.28
C ILE A 152 9.41 11.97 7.68
N CYS A 153 8.47 11.38 6.94
CA CYS A 153 7.04 11.45 7.27
C CYS A 153 6.73 10.86 8.64
N GLU A 154 7.28 9.67 8.98
CA GLU A 154 7.11 9.08 10.31
C GLU A 154 7.66 9.98 11.41
N LYS A 155 8.81 10.64 11.17
CA LYS A 155 9.39 11.60 12.13
C LYS A 155 8.48 12.82 12.32
N ILE A 156 7.98 13.42 11.24
CA ILE A 156 7.06 14.56 11.28
C ILE A 156 5.79 14.19 12.07
N ILE A 157 5.21 13.01 11.81
CA ILE A 157 4.01 12.52 12.51
C ILE A 157 4.30 12.34 14.00
N THR A 158 5.46 11.80 14.35
CA THR A 158 5.88 11.60 15.74
C THR A 158 5.99 12.94 16.49
N ASP A 159 6.59 13.96 15.85
CA ASP A 159 6.72 15.29 16.43
C ASP A 159 5.35 15.97 16.56
N PHE A 160 4.50 15.83 15.54
CA PHE A 160 3.12 16.35 15.55
C PHE A 160 2.29 15.70 16.66
N TYR A 161 2.35 14.38 16.82
CA TYR A 161 1.68 13.66 17.92
C TYR A 161 2.20 14.14 19.29
N SER A 162 3.49 14.41 19.41
CA SER A 162 4.07 14.89 20.69
C SER A 162 3.46 16.22 21.14
N ALA A 163 3.06 17.07 20.18
CA ALA A 163 2.36 18.33 20.44
C ALA A 163 0.81 18.18 20.52
N ASN A 164 0.25 17.05 20.08
CA ASN A 164 -1.20 16.81 19.98
C ASN A 164 -1.56 15.44 20.59
N LYS A 165 -1.43 15.31 21.91
CA LYS A 165 -1.59 14.02 22.62
C LYS A 165 -2.99 13.41 22.56
N ASP A 166 -4.01 14.17 22.20
CA ASP A 166 -5.38 13.68 22.00
C ASP A 166 -5.57 12.98 20.64
N LEU A 167 -4.60 13.06 19.75
CA LEU A 167 -4.64 12.41 18.44
C LEU A 167 -4.48 10.89 18.60
N ASN A 168 -5.35 10.13 17.97
CA ASN A 168 -5.12 8.72 17.70
C ASN A 168 -4.39 8.58 16.38
N CYS A 169 -3.19 8.06 16.40
CA CYS A 169 -2.35 7.90 15.23
C CYS A 169 -1.84 6.47 15.10
N VAL A 170 -2.10 5.85 13.95
CA VAL A 170 -1.55 4.53 13.60
C VAL A 170 -0.74 4.66 12.31
N MET A 171 0.50 4.20 12.33
CA MET A 171 1.34 4.08 11.15
C MET A 171 1.46 2.61 10.77
N LEU A 172 1.09 2.27 9.53
CA LEU A 172 1.13 0.90 9.03
C LEU A 172 2.30 0.77 8.03
N ARG A 173 3.30 -0.04 8.37
CA ARG A 173 4.47 -0.35 7.52
C ARG A 173 4.17 -1.58 6.68
N TYR A 174 3.76 -1.35 5.44
CA TYR A 174 3.42 -2.44 4.52
C TYR A 174 4.64 -3.12 3.96
N PHE A 175 4.52 -4.44 3.76
CA PHE A 175 5.44 -5.20 2.93
C PHE A 175 4.95 -5.16 1.46
N ASN A 176 4.88 -6.24 0.72
CA ASN A 176 4.57 -6.19 -0.71
C ASN A 176 3.10 -6.50 -0.97
N PRO A 177 2.22 -5.51 -1.22
CA PRO A 177 0.83 -5.77 -1.52
C PRO A 177 0.67 -6.54 -2.84
N VAL A 178 -0.21 -7.53 -2.84
CA VAL A 178 -0.58 -8.36 -4.00
C VAL A 178 -2.07 -8.66 -3.95
N GLY A 179 -2.71 -8.95 -5.08
CA GLY A 179 -4.13 -9.27 -5.13
C GLY A 179 -4.95 -8.22 -5.88
N ALA A 180 -6.24 -8.49 -5.95
CA ALA A 180 -7.26 -7.61 -6.51
C ALA A 180 -8.61 -7.91 -5.87
N ASN A 181 -9.58 -7.02 -6.01
CA ASN A 181 -10.96 -7.31 -5.68
C ASN A 181 -11.71 -7.67 -6.98
N ILE A 182 -12.22 -8.89 -7.05
CA ILE A 182 -12.90 -9.39 -8.23
C ILE A 182 -14.40 -9.09 -8.25
N LEU A 183 -15.00 -8.84 -7.08
CA LEU A 183 -16.41 -8.46 -6.97
C LEU A 183 -16.62 -7.01 -7.39
N VAL A 184 -15.82 -6.11 -6.85
CA VAL A 184 -15.63 -4.76 -7.35
C VAL A 184 -14.39 -4.80 -8.23
N PRO A 185 -14.48 -4.74 -9.55
CA PRO A 185 -13.33 -4.96 -10.41
C PRO A 185 -12.32 -3.80 -10.27
N ILE A 186 -11.46 -3.93 -9.27
CA ILE A 186 -10.35 -3.04 -8.94
C ILE A 186 -9.08 -3.85 -8.62
N GLY A 187 -7.93 -3.28 -8.95
CA GLY A 187 -6.62 -3.90 -8.74
C GLY A 187 -5.49 -2.96 -9.11
N GLU A 188 -4.25 -3.44 -9.05
CA GLU A 188 -3.11 -2.61 -9.46
C GLU A 188 -3.12 -2.40 -10.98
N LYS A 189 -3.15 -1.12 -11.40
CA LYS A 189 -3.02 -0.70 -12.80
C LYS A 189 -2.14 0.55 -12.87
N PRO A 190 -0.81 0.36 -13.03
CA PRO A 190 0.08 1.51 -13.15
C PRO A 190 -0.16 2.26 -14.46
N LYS A 191 -0.09 3.60 -14.42
CA LYS A 191 -0.11 4.46 -15.63
C LYS A 191 1.23 4.46 -16.37
N LYS A 192 2.29 4.16 -15.66
CA LYS A 192 3.66 4.08 -16.17
C LYS A 192 4.11 2.62 -16.23
N THR A 193 5.37 2.40 -16.56
CA THR A 193 5.97 1.06 -16.58
C THR A 193 5.77 0.34 -15.24
N PRO A 194 5.25 -0.90 -15.23
CA PRO A 194 5.08 -1.68 -14.03
C PRO A 194 6.41 -1.90 -13.29
N GLU A 195 6.46 -1.65 -11.98
CA GLU A 195 7.67 -1.81 -11.17
C GLU A 195 7.56 -2.95 -10.17
N SER A 196 6.35 -3.22 -9.63
CA SER A 196 6.17 -4.35 -8.72
C SER A 196 6.37 -5.68 -9.45
N LEU A 197 6.84 -6.70 -8.73
CA LEU A 197 7.09 -8.01 -9.32
C LEU A 197 5.83 -8.56 -10.01
N VAL A 198 4.69 -8.52 -9.32
CA VAL A 198 3.43 -9.07 -9.83
C VAL A 198 2.90 -8.25 -11.02
N SER A 199 2.92 -6.90 -10.95
CA SER A 199 2.52 -6.09 -12.11
C SER A 199 3.38 -6.34 -13.35
N ARG A 200 4.69 -6.60 -13.15
CA ARG A 200 5.59 -6.97 -14.25
C ARG A 200 5.26 -8.35 -14.81
N LEU A 201 4.92 -9.32 -13.95
CA LEU A 201 4.48 -10.65 -14.38
C LEU A 201 3.18 -10.60 -15.19
N LEU A 202 2.21 -9.81 -14.73
CA LEU A 202 0.94 -9.61 -15.42
C LEU A 202 1.13 -8.94 -16.79
N ASN A 203 1.97 -7.90 -16.85
CA ASN A 203 2.32 -7.24 -18.09
C ASN A 203 3.04 -8.19 -19.07
N TYR A 204 3.99 -8.98 -18.56
CA TYR A 204 4.65 -10.02 -19.36
C TYR A 204 3.67 -11.05 -19.90
N ALA A 205 2.78 -11.55 -19.05
CA ALA A 205 1.76 -12.53 -19.43
C ALA A 205 0.83 -12.01 -20.56
N SER A 206 0.59 -10.70 -20.60
CA SER A 206 -0.23 -10.05 -21.63
C SER A 206 0.55 -9.79 -22.93
N ASN A 207 1.82 -9.36 -22.85
CA ASN A 207 2.60 -8.86 -23.99
C ASN A 207 3.67 -9.83 -24.47
N LYS A 208 3.92 -10.94 -23.74
CA LYS A 208 4.94 -11.97 -24.04
C LYS A 208 6.36 -11.41 -24.16
N ASP A 209 6.69 -10.35 -23.44
CA ASP A 209 8.04 -9.80 -23.31
C ASP A 209 8.95 -10.75 -22.51
N SER A 210 10.26 -10.49 -22.46
CA SER A 210 11.17 -11.27 -21.62
C SER A 210 11.04 -10.87 -20.13
N PHE A 211 10.92 -11.85 -19.23
CA PHE A 211 10.90 -11.60 -17.79
C PHE A 211 12.29 -11.88 -17.18
N VAL A 212 12.81 -10.89 -16.44
CA VAL A 212 14.13 -11.01 -15.81
C VAL A 212 13.98 -11.10 -14.31
N VAL A 213 14.48 -12.21 -13.73
CA VAL A 213 14.72 -12.38 -12.30
C VAL A 213 16.12 -11.88 -11.97
N HIS A 214 16.23 -11.01 -10.98
CA HIS A 214 17.51 -10.38 -10.61
C HIS A 214 18.21 -11.14 -9.49
N GLY A 215 19.27 -11.86 -9.87
CA GLY A 215 20.05 -12.73 -9.00
C GLY A 215 19.40 -14.11 -8.78
N ASN A 216 20.25 -15.14 -8.78
CA ASN A 216 19.90 -16.54 -8.49
C ASN A 216 20.93 -17.19 -7.56
N ASP A 217 21.72 -16.37 -6.91
CA ASP A 217 22.88 -16.74 -6.09
C ASP A 217 22.75 -16.23 -4.65
N TYR A 218 21.52 -15.83 -4.21
CA TYR A 218 21.23 -15.50 -2.83
C TYR A 218 21.27 -16.73 -1.93
N ASN A 219 21.64 -16.56 -0.66
CA ASN A 219 21.60 -17.64 0.33
C ASN A 219 20.16 -17.93 0.78
N THR A 220 19.35 -18.44 -0.15
CA THR A 220 17.94 -18.78 0.01
C THR A 220 17.69 -20.18 -0.56
N PHE A 221 16.51 -20.73 -0.33
CA PHE A 221 16.17 -22.09 -0.76
C PHE A 221 16.39 -22.34 -2.28
N ASP A 222 16.06 -21.36 -3.13
CA ASP A 222 16.13 -21.49 -4.58
C ASP A 222 17.05 -20.45 -5.26
N GLY A 223 17.84 -19.74 -4.46
CA GLY A 223 18.80 -18.74 -4.91
C GLY A 223 18.19 -17.38 -5.25
N SER A 224 16.85 -17.22 -5.24
CA SER A 224 16.18 -15.93 -5.47
C SER A 224 15.84 -15.20 -4.17
N PRO A 225 15.68 -13.87 -4.17
CA PRO A 225 15.43 -13.13 -2.94
C PRO A 225 14.05 -13.44 -2.35
N VAL A 226 13.95 -13.32 -1.01
CA VAL A 226 12.72 -13.56 -0.24
C VAL A 226 12.01 -12.25 0.05
N ARG A 227 10.69 -12.21 -0.18
CA ARG A 227 9.81 -11.07 0.14
C ARG A 227 8.55 -11.55 0.85
N ASP A 228 7.90 -10.64 1.56
CA ASP A 228 6.61 -10.86 2.19
C ASP A 228 5.51 -10.27 1.30
N TYR A 229 4.61 -11.12 0.83
CA TYR A 229 3.49 -10.73 -0.03
C TYR A 229 2.20 -10.79 0.76
N VAL A 230 1.56 -9.62 0.94
CA VAL A 230 0.32 -9.46 1.69
C VAL A 230 -0.85 -9.21 0.74
N ASP A 231 -1.96 -9.91 0.93
CA ASP A 231 -3.17 -9.66 0.14
C ASP A 231 -3.69 -8.24 0.36
N VAL A 232 -4.03 -7.54 -0.73
CA VAL A 232 -4.47 -6.14 -0.67
C VAL A 232 -5.83 -5.99 0.02
N ASN A 233 -6.70 -7.02 0.00
CA ASN A 233 -7.97 -6.97 0.71
C ASN A 233 -7.75 -7.14 2.22
N ASP A 234 -6.84 -8.03 2.64
CA ASP A 234 -6.43 -8.15 4.04
C ASP A 234 -5.80 -6.85 4.54
N LEU A 235 -4.88 -6.27 3.75
CA LEU A 235 -4.26 -4.98 4.06
C LEU A 235 -5.31 -3.87 4.20
N SER A 236 -6.32 -3.86 3.32
CA SER A 236 -7.40 -2.87 3.37
C SER A 236 -8.28 -3.05 4.60
N LEU A 237 -8.55 -4.30 4.99
CA LEU A 237 -9.26 -4.61 6.22
C LEU A 237 -8.47 -4.15 7.45
N CYS A 238 -7.12 -4.29 7.43
CA CYS A 238 -6.27 -3.75 8.52
C CYS A 238 -6.52 -2.25 8.76
N HIS A 239 -6.63 -1.43 7.71
CA HIS A 239 -6.93 0.00 7.86
C HIS A 239 -8.29 0.23 8.51
N THR A 240 -9.30 -0.49 8.03
CA THR A 240 -10.67 -0.37 8.54
C THR A 240 -10.76 -0.78 10.00
N GLU A 241 -10.15 -1.90 10.37
CA GLU A 241 -10.15 -2.40 11.75
C GLU A 241 -9.33 -1.50 12.68
N CYS A 242 -8.18 -0.98 12.22
CA CYS A 242 -7.44 0.03 12.96
C CYS A 242 -8.31 1.28 13.22
N PHE A 243 -9.01 1.80 12.20
CA PHE A 243 -9.91 2.95 12.36
C PHE A 243 -11.02 2.66 13.37
N LYS A 244 -11.66 1.50 13.31
CA LYS A 244 -12.74 1.11 14.24
C LYS A 244 -12.26 1.07 15.68
N LYS A 245 -11.07 0.52 15.92
CA LYS A 245 -10.51 0.35 17.27
C LYS A 245 -9.96 1.64 17.87
N MET A 246 -9.31 2.48 17.03
CA MET A 246 -8.71 3.72 17.52
C MET A 246 -9.73 4.80 17.85
N LYS A 247 -10.90 4.75 17.25
CA LYS A 247 -11.93 5.78 17.39
C LYS A 247 -12.39 5.99 18.86
N ASP A 248 -12.35 4.94 19.67
CA ASP A 248 -12.77 4.98 21.08
C ASP A 248 -11.58 5.20 22.04
N CYS A 249 -10.38 5.42 21.48
CA CYS A 249 -9.18 5.73 22.24
C CYS A 249 -9.02 7.25 22.45
N GLY A 250 -8.23 7.63 23.44
CA GLY A 250 -7.80 9.00 23.67
C GLY A 250 -6.28 9.08 23.67
N GLY A 251 -5.69 9.51 22.54
CA GLY A 251 -4.25 9.68 22.45
C GLY A 251 -3.46 8.38 22.17
N LEU A 252 -3.92 7.59 21.22
CA LEU A 252 -3.23 6.38 20.77
C LEU A 252 -2.09 6.73 19.79
N PHE A 253 -0.89 6.18 20.02
CA PHE A 253 0.19 6.23 19.02
C PHE A 253 0.78 4.84 18.83
N LYS A 254 0.61 4.30 17.64
CA LYS A 254 1.06 2.94 17.33
C LYS A 254 1.70 2.84 15.95
N ILE A 255 2.68 1.96 15.84
CA ILE A 255 3.29 1.55 14.58
C ILE A 255 3.13 0.04 14.48
N TYR A 256 2.68 -0.45 13.32
CA TYR A 256 2.53 -1.86 13.04
C TYR A 256 3.11 -2.26 11.69
N ASN A 257 3.78 -3.40 11.65
CA ASN A 257 4.06 -4.09 10.42
C ASN A 257 2.79 -4.76 9.87
N VAL A 258 2.59 -4.67 8.57
CA VAL A 258 1.50 -5.37 7.88
C VAL A 258 2.07 -6.18 6.72
N GLY A 259 2.06 -7.47 6.90
CA GLY A 259 2.55 -8.49 5.98
C GLY A 259 1.79 -9.79 6.19
N SER A 260 2.15 -10.84 5.47
CA SER A 260 1.67 -12.19 5.73
C SER A 260 2.40 -12.84 6.93
N GLY A 261 3.55 -12.27 7.32
CA GLY A 261 4.46 -12.88 8.31
C GLY A 261 5.27 -14.05 7.75
N GLY A 262 5.13 -14.36 6.48
CA GLY A 262 5.84 -15.41 5.77
C GLY A 262 6.72 -14.89 4.64
N GLY A 263 7.93 -15.45 4.52
CA GLY A 263 8.82 -15.12 3.42
C GLY A 263 8.57 -16.05 2.23
N THR A 264 8.30 -15.49 1.05
CA THR A 264 8.17 -16.22 -0.22
C THR A 264 9.29 -15.82 -1.16
N THR A 265 9.95 -16.77 -1.80
CA THR A 265 10.99 -16.45 -2.80
C THR A 265 10.36 -15.93 -4.09
N VAL A 266 11.13 -15.16 -4.86
CA VAL A 266 10.67 -14.65 -6.17
C VAL A 266 10.34 -15.80 -7.12
N LEU A 267 11.15 -16.86 -7.16
CA LEU A 267 10.89 -18.02 -8.02
C LEU A 267 9.66 -18.83 -7.55
N GLU A 268 9.43 -18.95 -6.24
CA GLU A 268 8.23 -19.59 -5.70
C GLU A 268 6.96 -18.81 -6.10
N LEU A 269 6.97 -17.48 -6.00
CA LEU A 269 5.85 -16.66 -6.47
C LEU A 269 5.61 -16.85 -7.98
N ILE A 270 6.66 -16.89 -8.79
CA ILE A 270 6.54 -17.10 -10.24
C ILE A 270 5.94 -18.49 -10.55
N ARG A 271 6.40 -19.55 -9.87
CA ARG A 271 5.82 -20.91 -10.05
C ARG A 271 4.34 -20.92 -9.63
N THR A 272 3.98 -20.24 -8.56
CA THR A 272 2.58 -20.10 -8.13
C THR A 272 1.77 -19.36 -9.18
N PHE A 273 2.31 -18.29 -9.77
CA PHE A 273 1.64 -17.56 -10.85
C PHE A 273 1.47 -18.42 -12.12
N GLU A 274 2.49 -19.19 -12.51
CA GLU A 274 2.37 -20.16 -13.62
C GLU A 274 1.23 -21.16 -13.38
N LYS A 275 1.13 -21.67 -12.16
CA LYS A 275 0.06 -22.61 -11.77
C LYS A 275 -1.33 -22.00 -11.92
N VAL A 276 -1.56 -20.79 -11.39
CA VAL A 276 -2.89 -20.16 -11.40
C VAL A 276 -3.27 -19.58 -12.75
N SER A 277 -2.30 -19.13 -13.55
CA SER A 277 -2.55 -18.57 -14.89
C SER A 277 -2.63 -19.63 -15.99
N GLY A 278 -2.07 -20.81 -15.75
CA GLY A 278 -1.89 -21.86 -16.77
C GLY A 278 -0.80 -21.53 -17.80
N LEU A 279 -0.04 -20.45 -17.62
CA LEU A 279 1.00 -20.01 -18.53
C LEU A 279 2.35 -20.60 -18.13
N LYS A 280 3.22 -20.78 -19.12
CA LYS A 280 4.66 -21.02 -18.93
C LYS A 280 5.43 -19.77 -19.26
N LEU A 281 6.20 -19.27 -18.29
CA LEU A 281 6.97 -18.04 -18.43
C LEU A 281 8.41 -18.34 -18.88
N GLN A 282 8.90 -17.56 -19.86
CA GLN A 282 10.33 -17.58 -20.19
C GLN A 282 11.07 -16.62 -19.26
N ILE A 283 11.84 -17.20 -18.35
CA ILE A 283 12.55 -16.45 -17.32
C ILE A 283 14.02 -16.38 -17.70
N ASN A 284 14.54 -15.17 -17.74
CA ASN A 284 15.96 -14.88 -17.84
C ASN A 284 16.50 -14.52 -16.46
N VAL A 285 17.72 -14.91 -16.14
CA VAL A 285 18.40 -14.50 -14.92
C VAL A 285 19.34 -13.35 -15.23
N GLY A 286 19.14 -12.23 -14.56
CA GLY A 286 20.00 -11.05 -14.60
C GLY A 286 20.86 -10.93 -13.35
N PRO A 287 21.80 -9.99 -13.31
CA PRO A 287 22.61 -9.70 -12.12
C PRO A 287 21.72 -9.23 -10.97
N ARG A 288 22.23 -9.34 -9.73
CA ARG A 288 21.59 -8.73 -8.54
C ARG A 288 21.39 -7.24 -8.76
N ARG A 289 20.27 -6.71 -8.29
CA ARG A 289 20.09 -5.26 -8.23
C ARG A 289 20.93 -4.69 -7.09
N TYR A 290 21.53 -3.55 -7.33
CA TYR A 290 22.24 -2.84 -6.27
C TYR A 290 21.30 -2.48 -5.11
N GLY A 291 21.68 -2.82 -3.89
CA GLY A 291 20.88 -2.54 -2.70
C GLY A 291 19.66 -3.48 -2.49
N ASP A 292 19.54 -4.55 -3.28
CA ASP A 292 18.46 -5.53 -3.09
C ASP A 292 18.82 -6.50 -1.95
N ALA A 293 18.04 -6.46 -0.85
CA ALA A 293 18.26 -7.32 0.30
C ALA A 293 17.90 -8.77 -0.01
N GLU A 294 18.63 -9.70 0.60
CA GLU A 294 18.41 -11.13 0.45
C GLU A 294 17.03 -11.57 0.95
N LYS A 295 16.64 -11.13 2.16
CA LYS A 295 15.37 -11.48 2.80
C LYS A 295 14.76 -10.24 3.43
N VAL A 296 13.46 -10.02 3.15
CA VAL A 296 12.66 -8.95 3.75
C VAL A 296 11.24 -9.47 4.00
N TYR A 297 10.93 -9.85 5.25
CA TYR A 297 9.59 -10.26 5.67
C TYR A 297 9.30 -9.85 7.12
N ALA A 298 8.01 -9.66 7.43
CA ALA A 298 7.55 -9.09 8.68
C ALA A 298 7.52 -10.08 9.85
N ASP A 299 7.77 -9.57 11.05
CA ASP A 299 7.10 -10.08 12.24
C ASP A 299 5.77 -9.30 12.38
N VAL A 300 4.66 -10.02 12.35
CA VAL A 300 3.30 -9.47 12.44
C VAL A 300 2.66 -9.74 13.81
N SER A 301 3.43 -10.26 14.77
CA SER A 301 2.93 -10.65 16.09
C SER A 301 2.29 -9.48 16.83
N LYS A 302 2.83 -8.27 16.69
CA LYS A 302 2.35 -7.08 17.38
C LYS A 302 0.94 -6.69 16.94
N ILE A 303 0.69 -6.57 15.63
CA ILE A 303 -0.65 -6.21 15.12
C ILE A 303 -1.66 -7.31 15.43
N LYS A 304 -1.25 -8.57 15.36
CA LYS A 304 -2.09 -9.72 15.71
C LYS A 304 -2.48 -9.69 17.19
N ASN A 305 -1.55 -9.46 18.09
CA ASN A 305 -1.79 -9.47 19.52
C ASN A 305 -2.57 -8.23 20.01
N GLU A 306 -2.21 -7.04 19.53
CA GLU A 306 -2.81 -5.78 20.00
C GLU A 306 -4.12 -5.45 19.27
N MET A 307 -4.22 -5.79 17.99
CA MET A 307 -5.36 -5.44 17.15
C MET A 307 -6.22 -6.63 16.74
N ASN A 308 -5.82 -7.88 17.09
CA ASN A 308 -6.48 -9.10 16.62
C ASN A 308 -6.74 -9.08 15.10
N ILE A 309 -5.71 -8.66 14.34
CA ILE A 309 -5.71 -8.57 12.88
C ILE A 309 -4.66 -9.53 12.35
N SER A 310 -5.03 -10.34 11.36
CA SER A 310 -4.12 -11.17 10.61
C SER A 310 -4.38 -11.02 9.10
N CYS A 311 -3.33 -11.27 8.31
CA CYS A 311 -3.38 -11.25 6.85
C CYS A 311 -3.10 -12.67 6.37
N ASP A 312 -4.12 -13.52 6.40
CA ASP A 312 -3.98 -14.97 6.22
C ASP A 312 -4.40 -15.44 4.81
N THR A 313 -4.76 -14.52 3.90
CA THR A 313 -5.13 -14.89 2.52
C THR A 313 -3.94 -15.57 1.81
N PRO A 314 -4.10 -16.81 1.31
CA PRO A 314 -3.03 -17.53 0.63
C PRO A 314 -2.55 -16.79 -0.63
N LEU A 315 -1.23 -16.79 -0.89
CA LEU A 315 -0.62 -16.17 -2.06
C LEU A 315 -1.25 -16.66 -3.38
N GLU A 316 -1.61 -17.94 -3.45
CA GLU A 316 -2.28 -18.53 -4.62
C GLU A 316 -3.63 -17.82 -4.91
N THR A 317 -4.42 -17.51 -3.88
CA THR A 317 -5.67 -16.76 -4.00
C THR A 317 -5.41 -15.34 -4.50
N SER A 318 -4.45 -14.65 -3.91
CA SER A 318 -4.08 -13.28 -4.30
C SER A 318 -3.62 -13.22 -5.77
N LEU A 319 -2.79 -14.17 -6.20
CA LEU A 319 -2.32 -14.25 -7.59
C LEU A 319 -3.44 -14.63 -8.57
N THR A 320 -4.36 -15.49 -8.16
CA THR A 320 -5.57 -15.82 -8.94
C THR A 320 -6.40 -14.56 -9.18
N ASN A 321 -6.63 -13.76 -8.14
CA ASN A 321 -7.38 -12.51 -8.24
C ASN A 321 -6.65 -11.49 -9.12
N CYS A 322 -5.31 -11.39 -9.02
CA CYS A 322 -4.51 -10.57 -9.93
C CYS A 322 -4.68 -10.99 -11.40
N TRP A 323 -4.69 -12.30 -11.66
CA TRP A 323 -4.85 -12.82 -13.02
C TRP A 323 -6.26 -12.56 -13.59
N ILE A 324 -7.30 -12.76 -12.80
CA ILE A 324 -8.69 -12.41 -13.17
C ILE A 324 -8.79 -10.90 -13.47
N TRP A 325 -8.17 -10.06 -12.63
CA TRP A 325 -8.10 -8.62 -12.85
C TRP A 325 -7.42 -8.25 -14.17
N GLN A 326 -6.29 -8.88 -14.48
CA GLN A 326 -5.60 -8.65 -15.76
C GLN A 326 -6.45 -9.05 -16.96
N GLN A 327 -7.17 -10.16 -16.87
CA GLN A 327 -8.10 -10.59 -17.91
C GLN A 327 -9.26 -9.59 -18.08
N TYR A 328 -9.77 -9.03 -16.98
CA TYR A 328 -10.77 -7.96 -17.02
C TYR A 328 -10.25 -6.73 -17.76
N LEU A 329 -9.03 -6.26 -17.45
CA LEU A 329 -8.40 -5.12 -18.12
C LEU A 329 -8.25 -5.37 -19.63
N ASN A 330 -7.75 -6.55 -20.02
CA ASN A 330 -7.58 -6.92 -21.41
C ASN A 330 -8.92 -6.92 -22.17
N LYS A 331 -9.99 -7.44 -21.55
CA LYS A 331 -11.36 -7.46 -22.13
C LYS A 331 -11.93 -6.05 -22.30
N LYS A 332 -11.59 -5.13 -21.43
CA LYS A 332 -12.07 -3.72 -21.48
C LYS A 332 -11.21 -2.83 -22.39
N GLY A 333 -10.04 -3.32 -22.85
CA GLY A 333 -9.11 -2.53 -23.66
C GLY A 333 -8.34 -1.46 -22.86
N TYR A 334 -8.15 -1.74 -21.57
CA TYR A 334 -7.47 -0.81 -20.64
C TYR A 334 -5.95 -1.07 -20.57
#